data_1400f83629a954a9a19e8e1c967aaa96
#
_entry.id   1400f83629a954a9a19e8e1c967aaa96
#
_cell.length_a   1.000
_cell.length_b   1.000
_cell.length_c   1.000
_cell.angle_alpha   90.00
_cell.angle_beta   90.00
_cell.angle_gamma   90.00
#
_symmetry.space_group_name_H-M   'P 1'
#
loop_
_entity.id
_entity.type
_entity.pdbx_description
1 polymer ?
#
loop_
_entity_poly.entity_id
_entity_poly.type
_entity_poly.pdbx_seq_one_letter_code
_entity_poly.pdbx_strand_id
1 'polypeptide(L)'
;MFNFKQYLKEGKLHEAAMACPLPTQDLELNTRNRDSSIKADYIKYGPLNVDEPGDYWEELANHWNTTVQAAKQSLCGNCVAFDISKRMDECMPGVTSDDDGRLGYCWMHNFKCHSARTCYTWAKGGPI
;
A
#
# COMPACT_ATOMS: atom_id res chain seq x y z
N MET A 1 -9.47 -11.15 15.20
CA MET A 1 -8.58 -10.52 14.20
C MET A 1 -9.07 -9.14 13.88
N PHE A 2 -8.18 -8.18 13.80
CA PHE A 2 -8.54 -6.81 13.47
C PHE A 2 -9.00 -6.70 12.01
N ASN A 3 -10.16 -6.08 11.78
CA ASN A 3 -10.74 -5.92 10.45
C ASN A 3 -10.86 -4.43 10.12
N PHE A 4 -10.01 -3.94 9.23
CA PHE A 4 -9.97 -2.54 8.84
C PHE A 4 -11.30 -2.07 8.24
N LYS A 5 -11.93 -2.88 7.38
CA LYS A 5 -13.19 -2.51 6.73
C LYS A 5 -14.30 -2.33 7.75
N GLN A 6 -14.42 -3.25 8.70
CA GLN A 6 -15.42 -3.17 9.74
C GLN A 6 -15.14 -2.00 10.69
N TYR A 7 -13.88 -1.81 11.05
CA TYR A 7 -13.46 -0.69 11.89
C TYR A 7 -13.86 0.65 11.29
N LEU A 8 -13.65 0.82 9.98
CA LEU A 8 -14.04 2.03 9.26
C LEU A 8 -15.55 2.19 9.18
N LYS A 9 -16.30 1.09 8.92
CA LYS A 9 -17.77 1.11 8.84
C LYS A 9 -18.42 1.48 10.17
N GLU A 10 -17.86 1.03 11.27
CA GLU A 10 -18.38 1.33 12.60
C GLU A 10 -18.07 2.74 13.06
N GLY A 11 -17.28 3.49 12.27
CA GLY A 11 -16.93 4.86 12.58
C GLY A 11 -15.95 5.02 13.73
N LYS A 12 -15.32 3.95 14.17
CA LYS A 12 -14.34 4.02 15.26
C LYS A 12 -13.11 4.82 14.87
N LEU A 13 -12.80 4.83 13.59
CA LEU A 13 -11.74 5.66 13.04
C LEU A 13 -12.23 7.07 12.72
N HIS A 14 -13.55 7.32 12.80
CA HIS A 14 -14.13 8.58 12.35
C HIS A 14 -13.56 9.79 13.09
N GLU A 15 -13.48 9.72 14.39
CA GLU A 15 -12.93 10.83 15.20
C GLU A 15 -11.44 11.04 14.87
N ALA A 16 -10.69 9.96 14.75
CA ALA A 16 -9.28 10.01 14.35
C ALA A 16 -9.12 10.36 12.89
N ALA A 17 -10.09 10.01 12.04
CA ALA A 17 -10.04 10.24 10.60
C ALA A 17 -10.57 11.61 10.19
N MET A 18 -11.16 12.36 11.10
CA MET A 18 -11.33 13.80 10.92
C MET A 18 -9.96 14.47 10.91
N ALA A 19 -8.97 13.81 11.52
CA ALA A 19 -7.57 14.10 11.31
C ALA A 19 -7.00 13.02 10.39
N CYS A 20 -6.48 13.42 9.25
CA CYS A 20 -5.85 12.51 8.30
C CYS A 20 -4.65 11.81 8.94
N PRO A 21 -4.28 10.57 8.50
CA PRO A 21 -3.06 9.94 8.97
C PRO A 21 -1.86 10.85 8.75
N LEU A 22 -0.99 10.94 9.74
CA LEU A 22 0.12 11.89 9.71
C LEU A 22 0.97 11.80 8.44
N PRO A 23 1.33 10.62 7.92
CA PRO A 23 2.11 10.54 6.68
C PRO A 23 1.42 11.16 5.45
N THR A 24 0.11 11.32 5.44
CA THR A 24 -0.58 12.00 4.34
C THR A 24 -0.38 13.51 4.38
N GLN A 25 -0.03 14.06 5.54
CA GLN A 25 0.14 15.50 5.77
C GLN A 25 1.61 15.90 5.96
N ASP A 26 2.48 14.94 6.25
CA ASP A 26 3.90 15.15 6.47
C ASP A 26 4.68 14.35 5.41
N LEU A 27 5.14 15.05 4.39
CA LEU A 27 5.84 14.44 3.25
C LEU A 27 7.15 13.76 3.69
N GLU A 28 7.86 14.37 4.62
CA GLU A 28 9.11 13.80 5.12
C GLU A 28 8.87 12.47 5.84
N LEU A 29 7.84 12.41 6.68
CA LEU A 29 7.46 11.18 7.36
C LEU A 29 7.01 10.11 6.36
N ASN A 30 6.21 10.48 5.38
CA ASN A 30 5.77 9.56 4.32
C ASN A 30 6.97 8.96 3.57
N THR A 31 7.93 9.80 3.19
CA THR A 31 9.13 9.36 2.48
C THR A 31 9.97 8.43 3.36
N ARG A 32 10.14 8.76 4.63
CA ARG A 32 10.88 7.93 5.58
C ARG A 32 10.23 6.55 5.74
N ASN A 33 8.91 6.52 5.89
CA ASN A 33 8.18 5.25 6.04
C ASN A 33 8.26 4.43 4.75
N ARG A 34 8.15 5.06 3.59
CA ARG A 34 8.33 4.39 2.30
C ARG A 34 9.72 3.80 2.17
N ASP A 35 10.75 4.58 2.45
CA ASP A 35 12.13 4.13 2.33
C ASP A 35 12.43 2.99 3.29
N SER A 36 11.89 3.04 4.51
CA SER A 36 12.00 1.95 5.48
C SER A 36 11.34 0.68 4.96
N SER A 37 10.18 0.81 4.30
CA SER A 37 9.46 -0.33 3.73
C SER A 37 10.21 -0.94 2.55
N ILE A 38 10.91 -0.13 1.76
CA ILE A 38 11.75 -0.62 0.66
C ILE A 38 12.95 -1.41 1.22
N LYS A 39 13.57 -0.93 2.27
CA LYS A 39 14.80 -1.51 2.83
C LYS A 39 14.57 -2.71 3.73
N ALA A 40 13.41 -2.81 4.36
CA ALA A 40 13.12 -3.89 5.30
C ALA A 40 12.98 -5.23 4.58
N ASP A 41 13.77 -6.22 4.99
CA ASP A 41 13.80 -7.52 4.32
C ASP A 41 12.46 -8.25 4.35
N TYR A 42 11.63 -8.00 5.35
CA TYR A 42 10.32 -8.65 5.49
C TYR A 42 9.20 -7.90 4.78
N ILE A 43 9.46 -6.70 4.27
CA ILE A 43 8.46 -5.88 3.55
C ILE A 43 8.82 -5.79 2.08
N LYS A 44 10.02 -5.32 1.77
CA LYS A 44 10.54 -5.14 0.40
C LYS A 44 9.54 -4.49 -0.54
N TYR A 45 9.06 -3.30 -0.16
CA TYR A 45 8.16 -2.53 -1.03
C TYR A 45 8.85 -2.23 -2.35
N GLY A 46 8.23 -2.61 -3.45
CA GLY A 46 8.80 -2.43 -4.79
C GLY A 46 7.91 -3.01 -5.87
N PRO A 47 8.42 -3.11 -7.10
CA PRO A 47 9.72 -2.61 -7.56
C PRO A 47 9.80 -1.08 -7.58
N LEU A 48 10.98 -0.54 -7.33
CA LEU A 48 11.24 0.90 -7.42
C LEU A 48 11.15 1.40 -8.85
N ASN A 49 11.60 0.59 -9.80
CA ASN A 49 11.47 0.83 -11.22
C ASN A 49 10.60 -0.28 -11.80
N VAL A 50 9.38 0.07 -12.19
CA VAL A 50 8.40 -0.90 -12.69
C VAL A 50 8.85 -1.51 -14.03
N ASP A 51 9.58 -0.74 -14.83
CA ASP A 51 10.05 -1.19 -16.15
C ASP A 51 11.30 -2.08 -16.06
N GLU A 52 12.07 -1.94 -14.98
CA GLU A 52 13.30 -2.72 -14.77
C GLU A 52 13.31 -3.30 -13.36
N PRO A 53 12.41 -4.24 -13.05
CA PRO A 53 12.29 -4.77 -11.69
C PRO A 53 13.38 -5.75 -11.29
N GLY A 54 14.30 -6.11 -12.20
CA GLY A 54 15.28 -7.15 -11.93
C GLY A 54 14.61 -8.49 -11.69
N ASP A 55 15.03 -9.18 -10.64
CA ASP A 55 14.49 -10.48 -10.24
C ASP A 55 13.46 -10.38 -9.10
N TYR A 56 12.93 -9.19 -8.85
CA TYR A 56 12.00 -8.94 -7.74
C TYR A 56 10.82 -9.91 -7.72
N TRP A 57 10.18 -10.12 -8.89
CA TRP A 57 8.98 -10.95 -8.96
C TRP A 57 9.30 -12.44 -8.75
N GLU A 58 10.48 -12.89 -9.19
CA GLU A 58 10.94 -14.26 -8.95
C GLU A 58 11.20 -14.48 -7.46
N GLU A 59 11.85 -13.53 -6.79
CA GLU A 59 12.12 -13.60 -5.36
C GLU A 59 10.82 -13.57 -4.55
N LEU A 60 9.88 -12.72 -4.94
CA LEU A 60 8.57 -12.63 -4.29
C LEU A 60 7.78 -13.94 -4.44
N ALA A 61 7.78 -14.51 -5.65
CA ALA A 61 7.12 -15.79 -5.91
C ALA A 61 7.72 -16.90 -5.05
N ASN A 62 9.05 -16.93 -4.92
CA ASN A 62 9.72 -17.90 -4.05
C ASN A 62 9.37 -17.70 -2.59
N HIS A 63 9.28 -16.46 -2.14
CA HIS A 63 8.91 -16.13 -0.76
C HIS A 63 7.52 -16.64 -0.40
N TRP A 64 6.56 -16.52 -1.33
CA TRP A 64 5.18 -16.99 -1.12
C TRP A 64 4.96 -18.42 -1.59
N ASN A 65 6.00 -19.08 -2.14
CA ASN A 65 5.90 -20.44 -2.70
C ASN A 65 4.79 -20.52 -3.76
N THR A 66 4.83 -19.60 -4.71
CA THR A 66 3.85 -19.49 -5.79
C THR A 66 4.53 -19.22 -7.13
N THR A 67 3.76 -18.98 -8.19
CA THR A 67 4.28 -18.66 -9.51
C THR A 67 4.56 -17.16 -9.63
N VAL A 68 5.47 -16.79 -10.53
CA VAL A 68 5.73 -15.38 -10.86
C VAL A 68 4.46 -14.71 -11.36
N GLN A 69 3.65 -15.41 -12.15
CA GLN A 69 2.41 -14.87 -12.69
C GLN A 69 1.43 -14.53 -11.57
N ALA A 70 1.27 -15.42 -10.58
CA ALA A 70 0.41 -15.16 -9.43
C ALA A 70 0.95 -14.00 -8.58
N ALA A 71 2.27 -13.94 -8.40
CA ALA A 71 2.89 -12.83 -7.66
C ALA A 71 2.60 -11.48 -8.33
N LYS A 72 2.68 -11.42 -9.66
CA LYS A 72 2.40 -10.19 -10.42
C LYS A 72 0.95 -9.73 -10.35
N GLN A 73 0.04 -10.59 -9.94
CA GLN A 73 -1.37 -10.24 -9.73
C GLN A 73 -1.64 -9.78 -8.30
N SER A 74 -0.70 -9.94 -7.39
CA SER A 74 -0.84 -9.60 -5.96
C SER A 74 -0.24 -8.23 -5.71
N LEU A 75 -1.01 -7.20 -6.01
CA LEU A 75 -0.56 -5.81 -6.02
C LEU A 75 -1.21 -5.01 -4.88
N CYS A 76 -0.60 -3.88 -4.53
CA CYS A 76 -1.17 -2.98 -3.53
C CYS A 76 -2.64 -2.65 -3.85
N GLY A 77 -2.98 -2.48 -5.13
CA GLY A 77 -4.34 -2.17 -5.56
C GLY A 77 -5.40 -3.17 -5.15
N ASN A 78 -5.04 -4.40 -4.80
CA ASN A 78 -5.97 -5.40 -4.26
C ASN A 78 -5.55 -5.89 -2.88
N CYS A 79 -4.68 -5.17 -2.21
CA CYS A 79 -4.24 -5.49 -0.85
C CYS A 79 -5.27 -5.05 0.18
N VAL A 80 -5.45 -5.84 1.21
CA VAL A 80 -6.40 -5.57 2.31
C VAL A 80 -6.09 -4.27 3.05
N ALA A 81 -4.85 -3.82 3.04
CA ALA A 81 -4.41 -2.62 3.74
C ALA A 81 -4.42 -1.35 2.87
N PHE A 82 -4.77 -1.48 1.59
CA PHE A 82 -4.74 -0.37 0.64
C PHE A 82 -6.05 0.41 0.69
N ASP A 83 -5.97 1.67 1.10
CA ASP A 83 -7.15 2.52 1.30
C ASP A 83 -7.26 3.57 0.19
N ILE A 84 -8.31 3.45 -0.62
CA ILE A 84 -8.67 4.40 -1.66
C ILE A 84 -10.08 4.97 -1.44
N SER A 85 -10.55 4.91 -0.19
CA SER A 85 -11.86 5.45 0.16
C SER A 85 -11.91 6.96 -0.11
N LYS A 86 -13.11 7.47 -0.30
CA LYS A 86 -13.32 8.90 -0.51
C LYS A 86 -12.69 9.73 0.62
N ARG A 87 -12.84 9.26 1.85
CA ARG A 87 -12.26 9.93 3.02
C ARG A 87 -10.74 10.00 2.94
N MET A 88 -10.12 8.90 2.51
CA MET A 88 -8.66 8.89 2.35
C MET A 88 -8.21 9.78 1.20
N ASP A 89 -8.94 9.79 0.08
CA ASP A 89 -8.62 10.68 -1.03
C ASP A 89 -8.66 12.16 -0.61
N GLU A 90 -9.56 12.52 0.27
CA GLU A 90 -9.63 13.88 0.81
C GLU A 90 -8.41 14.24 1.65
N CYS A 91 -7.72 13.26 2.19
CA CYS A 91 -6.48 13.46 2.94
C CYS A 91 -5.26 13.61 2.05
N MET A 92 -5.32 13.13 0.80
CA MET A 92 -4.17 13.13 -0.09
C MET A 92 -4.14 14.38 -0.97
N PRO A 93 -3.13 15.24 -0.81
CA PRO A 93 -3.03 16.44 -1.64
C PRO A 93 -2.66 16.09 -3.07
N GLY A 94 -3.24 16.84 -4.02
CA GLY A 94 -2.87 16.74 -5.43
C GLY A 94 -3.52 15.58 -6.16
N VAL A 95 -2.95 15.26 -7.32
CA VAL A 95 -3.44 14.22 -8.21
C VAL A 95 -2.94 12.86 -7.71
N THR A 96 -3.86 11.91 -7.53
CA THR A 96 -3.52 10.57 -7.06
C THR A 96 -3.40 9.54 -8.18
N SER A 97 -4.03 9.78 -9.33
CA SER A 97 -4.05 8.83 -10.45
C SER A 97 -2.97 9.16 -11.48
N ASP A 98 -2.42 8.11 -12.11
CA ASP A 98 -1.47 8.20 -13.21
C ASP A 98 -1.78 7.12 -14.25
N ASP A 99 -0.93 7.00 -15.29
CA ASP A 99 -1.13 6.04 -16.38
C ASP A 99 -1.01 4.58 -15.93
N ASP A 100 -0.30 4.33 -14.83
CA ASP A 100 -0.03 2.98 -14.33
C ASP A 100 -0.97 2.55 -13.20
N GLY A 101 -1.75 3.48 -12.65
CA GLY A 101 -2.65 3.20 -11.55
C GLY A 101 -2.93 4.42 -10.68
N ARG A 102 -2.87 4.24 -9.36
CA ARG A 102 -3.13 5.35 -8.44
C ARG A 102 -2.41 5.18 -7.10
N LEU A 103 -2.27 6.29 -6.39
CA LEU A 103 -1.85 6.27 -5.00
C LEU A 103 -3.03 5.93 -4.09
N GLY A 104 -2.73 5.26 -3.01
CA GLY A 104 -3.62 5.00 -1.89
C GLY A 104 -2.80 5.00 -0.62
N TYR A 105 -3.44 4.75 0.51
CA TYR A 105 -2.75 4.72 1.79
C TYR A 105 -2.59 3.29 2.29
N CYS A 106 -1.38 2.91 2.68
CA CYS A 106 -1.09 1.60 3.27
C CYS A 106 -1.20 1.69 4.80
N TRP A 107 -2.24 1.12 5.38
CA TRP A 107 -2.43 1.08 6.83
C TRP A 107 -1.44 0.17 7.54
N MET A 108 -0.86 -0.77 6.80
CA MET A 108 0.08 -1.74 7.37
C MET A 108 1.44 -1.09 7.64
N HIS A 109 1.91 -0.24 6.72
CA HIS A 109 3.24 0.36 6.80
C HIS A 109 3.20 1.89 6.88
N ASN A 110 2.02 2.49 6.91
CA ASN A 110 1.79 3.91 7.18
C ASN A 110 2.50 4.84 6.19
N PHE A 111 2.25 4.63 4.90
CA PHE A 111 2.72 5.53 3.85
C PHE A 111 1.80 5.47 2.64
N LYS A 112 1.92 6.47 1.76
CA LYS A 112 1.20 6.47 0.49
C LYS A 112 1.88 5.50 -0.46
N CYS A 113 1.19 4.46 -0.88
CA CYS A 113 1.72 3.44 -1.78
C CYS A 113 0.98 3.46 -3.12
N HIS A 114 1.58 2.84 -4.13
CA HIS A 114 1.03 2.83 -5.48
C HIS A 114 0.36 1.50 -5.80
N SER A 115 -0.79 1.54 -6.45
CA SER A 115 -1.60 0.36 -6.75
C SER A 115 -0.89 -0.69 -7.60
N ALA A 116 0.07 -0.28 -8.44
CA ALA A 116 0.81 -1.19 -9.32
C ALA A 116 2.04 -1.81 -8.67
N ARG A 117 2.35 -1.46 -7.43
CA ARG A 117 3.46 -2.03 -6.67
C ARG A 117 2.97 -3.11 -5.73
N THR A 118 3.88 -3.75 -5.02
CA THR A 118 3.56 -4.78 -4.03
C THR A 118 4.59 -4.79 -2.90
N CYS A 119 4.42 -5.66 -1.95
CA CYS A 119 5.41 -5.92 -0.91
C CYS A 119 5.23 -7.35 -0.39
N TYR A 120 6.20 -7.83 0.40
CA TYR A 120 6.18 -9.19 0.92
C TYR A 120 5.06 -9.44 1.93
N THR A 121 4.48 -8.38 2.50
CA THR A 121 3.36 -8.50 3.45
C THR A 121 1.99 -8.33 2.81
N TRP A 122 1.91 -8.32 1.47
CA TRP A 122 0.64 -8.23 0.76
C TRP A 122 -0.36 -9.28 1.26
N ALA A 123 -1.61 -8.89 1.40
CA ALA A 123 -2.68 -9.79 1.80
C ALA A 123 -3.93 -9.51 0.98
N LYS A 124 -4.61 -10.57 0.57
CA LYS A 124 -5.83 -10.50 -0.25
C LYS A 124 -6.98 -9.87 0.53
N GLY A 125 -7.84 -9.14 -0.16
CA GLY A 125 -9.10 -8.65 0.41
C GLY A 125 -9.37 -7.17 0.23
N GLY A 126 -8.47 -6.44 -0.41
CA GLY A 126 -8.63 -5.02 -0.69
C GLY A 126 -9.14 -4.73 -2.08
N PRO A 127 -9.22 -3.43 -2.42
CA PRO A 127 -8.89 -2.30 -1.55
C PRO A 127 -10.01 -1.93 -0.57
N ILE A 128 -9.66 -1.06 0.38
CA ILE A 128 -10.64 -0.46 1.28
C ILE A 128 -11.41 0.63 0.57
#